data_47fdd412fb7a040b6b229ef6a7aefdc9
#
_entry.id   47fdd412fb7a040b6b229ef6a7aefdc9
#
_cell.length_a   1.000
_cell.length_b   1.000
_cell.length_c   1.000
_cell.angle_alpha   90.00
_cell.angle_beta   90.00
_cell.angle_gamma   90.00
#
_symmetry.space_group_name_H-M   'P 1'
#
loop_
_entity.id
_entity.type
_entity.pdbx_description
1 polymer ?
#
loop_
_entity_poly.entity_id
_entity_poly.type
_entity_poly.pdbx_seq_one_letter_code
_entity_poly.pdbx_strand_id
1 'polypeptide(L)'
;MHSVLDEALICHVGFVVEGRPVVLPHLHARLEEVLYLHGSTGARAMRAARGGDGLNVCVTVTLLDGLVLARSAFHHSVNYRSVVVHGTAWVVEDPQEKTRALAALVEAVAPGRTGGTRPPSTRELAVTTVLLLDLHEV
;
A
#
# COMPACT_ATOMS: atom_id res chain seq x y z
N MET A 1 6.47 5.84 -12.41
CA MET A 1 5.98 4.92 -11.37
C MET A 1 5.99 5.54 -9.98
N HIS A 2 7.13 6.00 -9.51
CA HIS A 2 7.25 6.55 -8.15
C HIS A 2 6.30 7.72 -7.89
N SER A 3 6.17 8.65 -8.83
CA SER A 3 5.32 9.83 -8.64
C SER A 3 3.85 9.45 -8.42
N VAL A 4 3.37 8.43 -9.11
CA VAL A 4 1.99 7.96 -8.94
C VAL A 4 1.80 7.33 -7.56
N LEU A 5 2.76 6.52 -7.13
CA LEU A 5 2.72 5.90 -5.80
C LEU A 5 2.77 6.95 -4.70
N ASP A 6 3.57 8.00 -4.87
CA ASP A 6 3.75 9.03 -3.85
C ASP A 6 2.54 9.97 -3.75
N GLU A 7 1.88 10.23 -4.87
CA GLU A 7 0.73 11.14 -4.92
C GLU A 7 -0.54 10.50 -4.37
N ALA A 8 -0.72 9.20 -4.60
CA ALA A 8 -1.92 8.49 -4.16
C ALA A 8 -1.79 8.05 -2.71
N LEU A 9 -2.86 8.11 -1.95
CA LEU A 9 -2.92 7.67 -0.55
C LEU A 9 -3.34 6.22 -0.42
N ILE A 10 -4.20 5.77 -1.34
CA ILE A 10 -4.82 4.45 -1.27
C ILE A 10 -4.38 3.63 -2.46
N CYS A 11 -4.01 2.40 -2.20
CA CYS A 11 -3.82 1.36 -3.21
C CYS A 11 -4.85 0.27 -3.02
N HIS A 12 -4.98 -0.58 -4.02
CA HIS A 12 -5.77 -1.80 -3.93
C HIS A 12 -4.83 -2.99 -4.05
N VAL A 13 -4.90 -3.87 -3.05
CA VAL A 13 -4.03 -5.04 -2.97
C VAL A 13 -4.84 -6.27 -3.33
N GLY A 14 -4.45 -6.93 -4.41
CA GLY A 14 -5.05 -8.18 -4.85
C GLY A 14 -4.19 -9.37 -4.44
N PHE A 15 -4.82 -10.40 -3.92
CA PHE A 15 -4.17 -11.64 -3.52
C PHE A 15 -5.16 -12.78 -3.54
N VAL A 16 -4.66 -14.00 -3.39
CA VAL A 16 -5.51 -15.20 -3.42
C VAL A 16 -5.47 -15.87 -2.05
N VAL A 17 -6.62 -16.18 -1.49
CA VAL A 17 -6.77 -16.94 -0.24
C VAL A 17 -7.69 -18.13 -0.52
N GLU A 18 -7.19 -19.32 -0.26
CA GLU A 18 -7.96 -20.58 -0.46
C GLU A 18 -8.57 -20.66 -1.86
N GLY A 19 -7.79 -20.30 -2.86
CA GLY A 19 -8.20 -20.33 -4.27
C GLY A 19 -9.13 -19.20 -4.69
N ARG A 20 -9.47 -18.26 -3.82
CA ARG A 20 -10.37 -17.14 -4.11
C ARG A 20 -9.61 -15.84 -4.22
N PRO A 21 -9.78 -15.08 -5.30
CA PRO A 21 -9.17 -13.76 -5.41
C PRO A 21 -9.86 -12.77 -4.48
N VAL A 22 -9.05 -11.93 -3.84
CA VAL A 22 -9.51 -10.88 -2.92
C VAL A 22 -8.81 -9.59 -3.32
N VAL A 23 -9.52 -8.47 -3.31
CA VAL A 23 -8.95 -7.14 -3.53
C VAL A 23 -9.41 -6.24 -2.40
N LEU A 24 -8.47 -5.64 -1.70
CA LEU A 24 -8.76 -4.77 -0.56
C LEU A 24 -7.99 -3.45 -0.67
N PRO A 25 -8.63 -2.33 -0.26
CA PRO A 25 -7.92 -1.05 -0.21
C PRO A 25 -7.01 -1.00 1.01
N HIS A 26 -5.86 -0.34 0.85
CA HIS A 26 -4.90 -0.12 1.92
C HIS A 26 -4.25 1.24 1.76
N LEU A 27 -3.91 1.86 2.88
CA LEU A 27 -2.96 2.96 2.87
C LEU A 27 -1.59 2.39 2.52
N HIS A 28 -0.80 3.18 1.80
CA HIS A 28 0.56 2.79 1.45
C HIS A 28 1.50 3.98 1.57
N ALA A 29 2.78 3.68 1.68
CA ALA A 29 3.84 4.68 1.60
C ALA A 29 5.05 4.06 0.94
N ARG A 30 5.78 4.86 0.17
CA ARG A 30 7.00 4.42 -0.47
C ARG A 30 8.21 5.09 0.20
N LEU A 31 9.23 4.30 0.48
CA LEU A 31 10.55 4.79 0.87
C LEU A 31 11.55 4.17 -0.10
N GLU A 32 12.19 5.00 -0.93
CA GLU A 32 13.11 4.55 -1.97
C GLU A 32 12.46 3.51 -2.87
N GLU A 33 12.97 2.29 -2.91
CA GLU A 33 12.46 1.22 -3.77
C GLU A 33 11.62 0.20 -3.00
N VAL A 34 11.03 0.61 -1.88
CA VAL A 34 10.17 -0.26 -1.08
C VAL A 34 8.81 0.39 -0.87
N LEU A 35 7.76 -0.37 -1.13
CA LEU A 35 6.40 0.02 -0.84
C LEU A 35 5.97 -0.65 0.45
N TYR A 36 5.45 0.14 1.39
CA TYR A 36 4.97 -0.36 2.68
C TYR A 36 3.45 -0.31 2.74
N LEU A 37 2.89 -1.37 3.29
CA LEU A 37 1.47 -1.50 3.57
C LEU A 37 1.33 -1.79 5.06
N HIS A 38 0.23 -1.36 5.67
CA HIS A 38 0.00 -1.71 7.07
C HIS A 38 -1.46 -2.08 7.30
N GLY A 39 -1.67 -2.79 8.38
CA GLY A 39 -3.01 -3.14 8.82
C GLY A 39 -2.98 -3.79 10.18
N SER A 40 -4.17 -4.04 10.72
CA SER A 40 -4.30 -4.83 11.95
C SER A 40 -3.71 -6.22 11.72
N THR A 41 -3.04 -6.76 12.73
CA THR A 41 -2.47 -8.11 12.69
C THR A 41 -3.55 -9.16 12.33
N GLY A 42 -4.81 -8.89 12.69
CA GLY A 42 -5.92 -9.77 12.34
C GLY A 42 -6.51 -9.57 10.95
N ALA A 43 -6.07 -8.54 10.20
CA ALA A 43 -6.57 -8.31 8.84
C ALA A 43 -6.20 -9.46 7.92
N ARG A 44 -7.06 -9.73 6.92
CA ARG A 44 -6.92 -10.90 6.06
C ARG A 44 -5.57 -10.95 5.32
N ALA A 45 -5.18 -9.85 4.69
CA ALA A 45 -3.90 -9.78 3.97
C ALA A 45 -2.72 -9.97 4.93
N MET A 46 -2.80 -9.38 6.12
CA MET A 46 -1.72 -9.46 7.09
C MET A 46 -1.55 -10.89 7.62
N ARG A 47 -2.66 -11.59 7.88
CA ARG A 47 -2.62 -12.99 8.30
C ARG A 47 -2.06 -13.89 7.20
N ALA A 48 -2.46 -13.65 5.96
CA ALA A 48 -2.00 -14.46 4.83
C ALA A 48 -0.49 -14.31 4.61
N ALA A 49 0.07 -13.12 4.84
CA ALA A 49 1.50 -12.87 4.64
C ALA A 49 2.38 -13.48 5.72
N ARG A 50 1.84 -13.87 6.88
CA ARG A 50 2.63 -14.40 8.00
C ARG A 50 3.08 -15.85 7.86
N GLY A 51 2.77 -16.48 6.75
CA GLY A 51 3.09 -17.90 6.53
C GLY A 51 4.55 -18.22 6.23
N GLY A 52 5.46 -17.25 6.21
CA GLY A 52 6.89 -17.48 5.99
C GLY A 52 7.35 -17.43 4.54
N ASP A 53 6.48 -17.73 3.60
CA ASP A 53 6.78 -17.70 2.16
C ASP A 53 6.38 -16.37 1.51
N GLY A 54 5.94 -15.42 2.30
CA GLY A 54 5.41 -14.16 1.80
C GLY A 54 4.02 -14.33 1.20
N LEU A 55 3.50 -13.24 0.66
CA LEU A 55 2.20 -13.21 0.01
C LEU A 55 2.36 -12.65 -1.40
N ASN A 56 2.01 -13.45 -2.40
CA ASN A 56 2.00 -12.94 -3.78
C ASN A 56 0.86 -11.95 -3.92
N VAL A 57 1.20 -10.73 -4.37
CA VAL A 57 0.25 -9.64 -4.47
C VAL A 57 0.31 -8.96 -5.81
N CYS A 58 -0.79 -8.34 -6.15
CA CYS A 58 -0.88 -7.36 -7.24
C CYS A 58 -1.40 -6.07 -6.60
N VAL A 59 -0.58 -5.03 -6.64
CA VAL A 59 -0.94 -3.73 -6.05
C VAL A 59 -1.23 -2.76 -7.18
N THR A 60 -2.39 -2.13 -7.12
CA THR A 60 -2.81 -1.15 -8.14
C THR A 60 -3.06 0.20 -7.48
N VAL A 61 -2.53 1.23 -8.10
CA VAL A 61 -2.79 2.63 -7.73
C VAL A 61 -3.31 3.34 -8.96
N THR A 62 -4.38 4.11 -8.80
CA THR A 62 -4.97 4.87 -9.90
C THR A 62 -5.26 6.29 -9.43
N LEU A 63 -4.84 7.26 -10.25
CA LEU A 63 -5.15 8.67 -10.06
C LEU A 63 -6.04 9.11 -11.21
N LEU A 64 -7.21 9.63 -10.89
CA LEU A 64 -8.11 10.21 -11.88
C LEU A 64 -7.67 11.65 -12.14
N ASP A 65 -7.25 11.94 -13.38
CA ASP A 65 -6.76 13.27 -13.75
C ASP A 65 -7.84 14.16 -14.36
N GLY A 66 -8.84 13.57 -15.00
CA GLY A 66 -9.91 14.35 -15.57
C GLY A 66 -10.96 13.51 -16.27
N LEU A 67 -12.06 14.16 -16.59
CA LEU A 67 -13.15 13.56 -17.35
C LEU A 67 -13.12 14.11 -18.76
N VAL A 68 -13.37 13.22 -19.73
CA VAL A 68 -13.49 13.62 -21.14
C VAL A 68 -14.97 13.49 -21.51
N LEU A 69 -15.63 14.64 -21.69
CA LEU A 69 -17.03 14.67 -22.06
C LEU A 69 -17.14 14.97 -23.56
N ALA A 70 -18.02 14.27 -24.22
CA ALA A 70 -18.25 14.42 -25.67
C ALA A 70 -19.73 14.51 -25.95
N ARG A 71 -20.07 14.98 -27.17
CA ARG A 71 -21.47 15.04 -27.60
C ARG A 71 -22.05 13.65 -27.81
N SER A 72 -21.21 12.70 -28.25
CA SER A 72 -21.59 11.31 -28.38
C SER A 72 -21.31 10.57 -27.07
N ALA A 73 -22.26 9.83 -26.55
CA ALA A 73 -22.10 9.03 -25.34
C ALA A 73 -20.95 8.04 -25.46
N PHE A 74 -20.73 7.50 -26.66
CA PHE A 74 -19.67 6.54 -26.92
C PHE A 74 -18.25 7.12 -26.72
N HIS A 75 -18.09 8.41 -26.89
CA HIS A 75 -16.79 9.06 -26.81
C HIS A 75 -16.47 9.68 -25.44
N HIS A 76 -17.33 9.46 -24.44
CA HIS A 76 -17.01 9.83 -23.08
C HIS A 76 -15.85 8.96 -22.57
N SER A 77 -14.94 9.54 -21.82
CA SER A 77 -13.77 8.85 -21.31
C SER A 77 -13.23 9.54 -20.06
N VAL A 78 -12.14 9.00 -19.53
CA VAL A 78 -11.41 9.59 -18.41
C VAL A 78 -9.92 9.64 -18.71
N ASN A 79 -9.26 10.64 -18.20
CA ASN A 79 -7.81 10.69 -18.19
C ASN A 79 -7.34 10.22 -16.82
N TYR A 80 -6.43 9.27 -16.79
CA TYR A 80 -5.93 8.70 -15.54
C TYR A 80 -4.48 8.27 -15.68
N ARG A 81 -3.84 8.13 -14.54
CA ARG A 81 -2.52 7.50 -14.43
C ARG A 81 -2.66 6.32 -13.50
N SER A 82 -2.04 5.22 -13.85
CA SER A 82 -2.15 3.98 -13.07
C SER A 82 -0.81 3.27 -13.03
N VAL A 83 -0.55 2.61 -11.90
CA VAL A 83 0.60 1.74 -11.72
C VAL A 83 0.09 0.41 -11.19
N VAL A 84 0.57 -0.67 -11.77
CA VAL A 84 0.30 -2.03 -11.30
C VAL A 84 1.64 -2.66 -10.94
N VAL A 85 1.76 -3.13 -9.71
CA VAL A 85 2.98 -3.75 -9.19
C VAL A 85 2.67 -5.18 -8.81
N HIS A 86 3.37 -6.13 -9.41
CA HIS A 86 3.31 -7.53 -9.02
C HIS A 86 4.54 -7.87 -8.20
N GLY A 87 4.39 -8.66 -7.17
CA GLY A 87 5.52 -9.11 -6.37
C GLY A 87 5.08 -9.89 -5.14
N THR A 88 6.05 -10.17 -4.30
CA THR A 88 5.80 -10.85 -3.03
C THR A 88 5.92 -9.85 -1.89
N ALA A 89 4.89 -9.78 -1.08
CA ALA A 89 4.89 -8.95 0.12
C ALA A 89 5.37 -9.78 1.32
N TRP A 90 6.26 -9.19 2.10
CA TRP A 90 6.88 -9.83 3.26
C TRP A 90 6.56 -9.05 4.52
N VAL A 91 6.42 -9.76 5.64
CA VAL A 91 6.23 -9.12 6.93
C VAL A 91 7.53 -8.44 7.35
N VAL A 92 7.43 -7.18 7.75
CA VAL A 92 8.56 -6.44 8.32
C VAL A 92 8.74 -6.89 9.76
N GLU A 93 9.88 -7.52 10.05
CA GLU A 93 10.17 -8.05 11.38
C GLU A 93 11.06 -7.12 12.22
N ASP A 94 11.93 -6.36 11.57
CA ASP A 94 12.82 -5.41 12.27
C ASP A 94 11.99 -4.26 12.86
N PRO A 95 12.01 -4.07 14.22
CA PRO A 95 11.24 -3.00 14.84
C PRO A 95 11.61 -1.60 14.37
N GLN A 96 12.87 -1.37 14.00
CA GLN A 96 13.31 -0.05 13.51
C GLN A 96 12.74 0.22 12.12
N GLU A 97 12.78 -0.77 11.23
CA GLU A 97 12.17 -0.64 9.91
C GLU A 97 10.65 -0.45 10.01
N LYS A 98 10.02 -1.20 10.90
CA LYS A 98 8.57 -1.08 11.14
C LYS A 98 8.21 0.33 11.60
N THR A 99 8.98 0.91 12.51
CA THR A 99 8.77 2.27 12.99
C THR A 99 8.94 3.29 11.87
N ARG A 100 9.97 3.14 11.03
CA ARG A 100 10.19 4.02 9.87
C ARG A 100 9.04 3.93 8.87
N ALA A 101 8.56 2.72 8.61
CA ALA A 101 7.45 2.50 7.70
C ALA A 101 6.16 3.16 8.19
N LEU A 102 5.86 3.02 9.48
CA LEU A 102 4.69 3.64 10.08
C LEU A 102 4.79 5.17 10.07
N ALA A 103 5.99 5.71 10.31
CA ALA A 103 6.23 7.15 10.19
C ALA A 103 6.01 7.64 8.76
N ALA A 104 6.45 6.86 7.77
CA ALA A 104 6.24 7.19 6.37
C ALA A 104 4.76 7.20 5.99
N LEU A 105 3.97 6.29 6.56
CA LEU A 105 2.52 6.26 6.34
C LEU A 105 1.83 7.49 6.93
N VAL A 106 2.24 7.92 8.13
CA VAL A 106 1.73 9.16 8.72
C VAL A 106 2.10 10.36 7.86
N GLU A 107 3.34 10.43 7.40
CA GLU A 107 3.82 11.53 6.57
C GLU A 107 3.07 11.58 5.23
N ALA A 108 2.73 10.44 4.66
CA ALA A 108 1.96 10.36 3.40
C ALA A 108 0.55 10.93 3.58
N VAL A 109 -0.09 10.64 4.71
CA VAL A 109 -1.47 11.09 5.00
C VAL A 109 -1.50 12.56 5.42
N ALA A 110 -0.54 12.97 6.24
CA ALA A 110 -0.51 14.32 6.82
C ALA A 110 0.95 14.81 6.87
N PRO A 111 1.46 15.38 5.77
CA PRO A 111 2.84 15.86 5.71
C PRO A 111 3.16 16.82 6.86
N GLY A 112 4.29 16.58 7.52
CA GLY A 112 4.75 17.37 8.66
C GLY A 112 4.22 16.94 10.01
N ARG A 113 3.29 15.98 10.07
CA ARG A 113 2.69 15.54 11.34
C ARG A 113 3.54 14.55 12.12
N THR A 114 4.49 13.89 11.48
CA THR A 114 5.34 12.90 12.14
C THR A 114 6.07 13.51 13.34
N GLY A 115 6.58 14.73 13.19
CA GLY A 115 7.27 15.43 14.28
C GLY A 115 6.35 15.95 15.38
N GLY A 116 5.05 16.05 15.14
CA GLY A 116 4.05 16.53 16.09
C GLY A 116 3.20 15.44 16.74
N THR A 117 3.43 14.18 16.38
CA THR A 117 2.67 13.06 16.93
C THR A 117 3.56 12.21 17.82
N ARG A 118 2.94 11.59 18.80
CA ARG A 118 3.60 10.64 19.68
C ARG A 118 4.02 9.40 18.88
N PRO A 119 5.23 8.86 19.08
CA PRO A 119 5.62 7.60 18.42
C PRO A 119 4.73 6.44 18.89
N PRO A 120 4.60 5.38 18.08
CA PRO A 120 3.80 4.21 18.48
C PRO A 120 4.33 3.58 19.76
N SER A 121 3.42 3.15 20.61
CA SER A 121 3.78 2.39 21.81
C SER A 121 4.14 0.95 21.43
N THR A 122 4.78 0.22 22.35
CA THR A 122 5.10 -1.19 22.16
C THR A 122 3.84 -2.00 21.84
N ARG A 123 2.74 -1.70 22.54
CA ARG A 123 1.47 -2.40 22.31
C ARG A 123 0.90 -2.09 20.93
N GLU A 124 0.95 -0.83 20.51
CA GLU A 124 0.47 -0.43 19.18
C GLU A 124 1.28 -1.11 18.09
N LEU A 125 2.60 -1.20 18.25
CA LEU A 125 3.45 -1.93 17.31
C LEU A 125 3.11 -3.41 17.26
N ALA A 126 2.80 -4.01 18.40
CA ALA A 126 2.48 -5.44 18.48
C ALA A 126 1.19 -5.82 17.75
N VAL A 127 0.19 -4.92 17.73
CA VAL A 127 -1.11 -5.19 17.09
C VAL A 127 -1.16 -4.75 15.64
N THR A 128 -0.09 -4.14 15.14
CA THR A 128 0.01 -3.64 13.77
C THR A 128 1.01 -4.48 13.01
N THR A 129 0.63 -4.94 11.83
CA THR A 129 1.53 -5.63 10.90
C THR A 129 1.87 -4.69 9.76
N VAL A 130 3.14 -4.65 9.38
CA VAL A 130 3.63 -3.90 8.23
C VAL A 130 4.16 -4.90 7.22
N LEU A 131 3.78 -4.74 5.96
CA LEU A 131 4.29 -5.53 4.85
C LEU A 131 5.19 -4.66 3.99
N LEU A 132 6.24 -5.25 3.46
CA LEU A 132 7.11 -4.62 2.47
C LEU A 132 6.96 -5.30 1.12
N LEU A 133 7.01 -4.52 0.05
CA LEU A 133 7.04 -4.99 -1.31
C LEU A 133 8.20 -4.31 -2.02
N ASP A 134 9.15 -5.10 -2.49
CA ASP A 134 10.33 -4.58 -3.17
C ASP A 134 9.97 -4.18 -4.61
N LEU A 135 10.20 -2.91 -4.94
CA LEU A 135 9.88 -2.37 -6.26
C LEU A 135 10.95 -2.68 -7.31
N HIS A 136 12.13 -3.17 -6.90
CA HIS A 136 13.18 -3.59 -7.84
C HIS A 136 12.77 -4.81 -8.65
N GLU A 137 11.87 -5.62 -8.15
CA GLU A 137 11.43 -6.85 -8.80
C GLU A 137 10.27 -6.64 -9.79
N VAL A 138 9.89 -5.40 -9.97
CA VAL A 138 8.74 -5.05 -10.84
C VAL A 138 9.15 -4.96 -12.30
#